data_1ef5e99f74eeb7f80b4dbc376fcfcbdd
#
_entry.id   1ef5e99f74eeb7f80b4dbc376fcfcbdd
#
_cell.length_a   1.000
_cell.length_b   1.000
_cell.length_c   1.000
_cell.angle_alpha   90.00
_cell.angle_beta   90.00
_cell.angle_gamma   90.00
#
_symmetry.space_group_name_H-M   'P 1'
#
loop_
_entity.id
_entity.type
_entity.pdbx_description
1 polymer ?
#
loop_
_entity_poly.entity_id
_entity_poly.type
_entity_poly.pdbx_seq_one_letter_code
_entity_poly.pdbx_strand_id
1 'polypeptide(L)'
;MKKLVILLLILTSCSEKSTKSEQKDFITVFEKSEGTETATYEETIQYYKDLADSYSAISIREYGETDAGEPLHIVIYNPNESHNDFDLLREKNRIILINNGIHPGESDGIDATMMLYRDLAEGKIDTPKQTVLVTIPIYNVGGSLNRNSGTRTNQNGPKEYGFRGNARNYDLNRDFIKCDTKNAKTFAEIFHVVQPDVFIDNHVSNGADYQYTLTHLFTQHNKLGGRLGAYLQLEMMPKLEQKLADEDWDITPYVNVFNRTPESGFSQFFDSPRYSTGYTTLFNTLGMMVETHMLKLYKQRVEGTYQLMKSMIKITEEDGIKIAELREAQQSKWKVGDIYPIAWTVDTTKSTTLKFKGYEGEMIPSELTGAQRLKYDRSKPFVKDVAYQNFFMPTDSVTIPRAYIIPQGWHNVLDLLKLNKVELTPFKRDTTFTVESYRIDDYKSRTSPYEGHYLHYNVKVKTSKEDITFRQGDYLVKTDQKALRYLIETLEPTAPDSFFNWNFFDTILQQKEGFSPYVWEDKAKQVLRENPRLQIEYNVKKSYNKDFAKNWYAQLDWLHKKSKHYEKAHLQYPIYRLN
;
A
#
# COMPACT_ATOMS: atom_id res chain seq x y z
N MET A 1 62.33 33.81 -73.24
CA MET A 1 62.17 34.10 -71.77
C MET A 1 60.86 33.45 -71.36
N LYS A 2 60.92 32.22 -70.76
CA LYS A 2 59.77 31.49 -70.22
C LYS A 2 59.72 31.66 -68.73
N LYS A 3 58.68 32.29 -68.20
CA LYS A 3 58.48 32.40 -66.76
C LYS A 3 57.82 31.13 -66.21
N LEU A 4 58.51 30.43 -65.31
CA LEU A 4 58.01 29.29 -64.60
C LEU A 4 57.23 29.79 -63.37
N VAL A 5 55.94 29.45 -63.28
CA VAL A 5 55.10 29.70 -62.11
C VAL A 5 55.05 28.43 -61.28
N ILE A 6 55.65 28.47 -60.10
CA ILE A 6 55.61 27.38 -59.11
C ILE A 6 54.35 27.58 -58.28
N LEU A 7 53.40 26.63 -58.37
CA LEU A 7 52.15 26.60 -57.56
C LEU A 7 52.46 25.83 -56.24
N LEU A 8 52.48 26.52 -55.13
CA LEU A 8 52.67 25.93 -53.80
C LEU A 8 51.32 25.44 -53.28
N LEU A 9 51.10 24.09 -53.27
CA LEU A 9 49.99 23.47 -52.61
C LEU A 9 50.23 23.39 -51.09
N ILE A 10 49.50 24.20 -50.34
CA ILE A 10 49.42 24.11 -48.87
C ILE A 10 48.40 23.03 -48.51
N LEU A 11 48.86 21.85 -48.08
CA LEU A 11 48.03 20.83 -47.48
C LEU A 11 47.74 21.25 -46.02
N THR A 12 46.56 21.82 -45.76
CA THR A 12 46.02 21.95 -44.42
C THR A 12 45.50 20.61 -43.93
N SER A 13 46.29 19.92 -43.13
CA SER A 13 45.88 18.75 -42.34
C SER A 13 44.92 19.24 -41.27
N CYS A 14 43.59 19.04 -41.45
CA CYS A 14 42.62 19.09 -40.37
C CYS A 14 42.87 17.88 -39.46
N SER A 15 43.54 18.10 -38.34
CA SER A 15 43.53 17.19 -37.22
C SER A 15 42.12 17.25 -36.57
N GLU A 16 41.29 16.27 -36.86
CA GLU A 16 40.10 16.03 -36.03
C GLU A 16 40.60 15.72 -34.60
N LYS A 17 40.53 16.71 -33.71
CA LYS A 17 40.54 16.44 -32.28
C LYS A 17 39.29 15.62 -31.97
N SER A 18 39.43 14.31 -31.90
CA SER A 18 38.51 13.43 -31.18
C SER A 18 38.45 13.99 -29.75
N THR A 19 37.44 14.78 -29.47
CA THR A 19 37.00 15.04 -28.10
C THR A 19 36.51 13.70 -27.56
N LYS A 20 37.41 12.94 -26.89
CA LYS A 20 36.97 11.95 -25.92
C LYS A 20 36.08 12.72 -24.97
N SER A 21 34.76 12.47 -25.01
CA SER A 21 33.88 12.87 -23.95
C SER A 21 34.50 12.32 -22.66
N GLU A 22 34.86 13.18 -21.73
CA GLU A 22 35.24 12.72 -20.40
C GLU A 22 34.09 11.87 -19.92
N GLN A 23 34.36 10.58 -19.70
CA GLN A 23 33.38 9.65 -19.18
C GLN A 23 33.02 10.15 -17.79
N LYS A 24 31.78 10.64 -17.63
CA LYS A 24 31.30 11.19 -16.38
C LYS A 24 31.34 10.08 -15.33
N ASP A 25 31.97 10.33 -14.20
CA ASP A 25 32.03 9.39 -13.10
C ASP A 25 30.75 9.51 -12.25
N PHE A 26 29.93 8.46 -12.24
CA PHE A 26 28.65 8.40 -11.54
C PHE A 26 28.80 7.89 -10.10
N ILE A 27 29.70 8.48 -9.32
CA ILE A 27 29.86 8.17 -7.89
C ILE A 27 28.75 8.86 -7.09
N THR A 28 27.97 8.08 -6.32
CA THR A 28 26.88 8.59 -5.48
C THR A 28 27.41 9.32 -4.23
N VAL A 29 26.55 10.09 -3.56
CA VAL A 29 26.85 10.70 -2.24
C VAL A 29 27.22 9.64 -1.22
N PHE A 30 26.46 8.52 -1.22
CA PHE A 30 26.74 7.37 -0.38
C PHE A 30 28.15 6.83 -0.56
N GLU A 31 28.60 6.62 -1.80
CA GLU A 31 29.95 6.13 -2.11
C GLU A 31 31.03 7.13 -1.73
N LYS A 32 30.83 8.43 -2.05
CA LYS A 32 31.78 9.52 -1.70
C LYS A 32 31.99 9.67 -0.20
N SER A 33 30.94 9.40 0.58
CA SER A 33 30.96 9.50 2.04
C SER A 33 31.39 8.20 2.73
N GLU A 34 31.82 7.19 1.97
CA GLU A 34 32.14 5.85 2.46
C GLU A 34 30.96 5.17 3.20
N GLY A 35 29.74 5.46 2.79
CA GLY A 35 28.51 4.87 3.34
C GLY A 35 27.98 5.55 4.60
N THR A 36 28.25 6.83 4.81
CA THR A 36 27.77 7.57 5.99
C THR A 36 26.70 8.61 5.69
N GLU A 37 26.53 9.01 4.44
CA GLU A 37 25.58 10.04 4.01
C GLU A 37 24.67 9.51 2.90
N THR A 38 23.50 10.10 2.74
CA THR A 38 22.53 9.85 1.67
C THR A 38 22.30 11.11 0.84
N ALA A 39 21.99 10.94 -0.43
CA ALA A 39 21.67 12.03 -1.34
C ALA A 39 20.44 12.83 -0.89
N THR A 40 20.44 14.14 -1.16
CA THR A 40 19.24 14.98 -1.07
C THR A 40 18.27 14.66 -2.21
N TYR A 41 17.05 15.26 -2.16
CA TYR A 41 16.09 15.13 -3.25
C TYR A 41 16.68 15.65 -4.57
N GLU A 42 17.25 16.84 -4.54
CA GLU A 42 17.83 17.50 -5.70
C GLU A 42 19.01 16.70 -6.28
N GLU A 43 19.90 16.21 -5.43
CA GLU A 43 21.04 15.38 -5.85
C GLU A 43 20.58 14.06 -6.46
N THR A 44 19.54 13.43 -5.89
CA THR A 44 18.95 12.18 -6.40
C THR A 44 18.35 12.40 -7.79
N ILE A 45 17.53 13.43 -7.97
CA ILE A 45 16.89 13.71 -9.26
C ILE A 45 17.93 14.11 -10.32
N GLN A 46 18.89 14.93 -9.95
CA GLN A 46 19.95 15.32 -10.88
C GLN A 46 20.81 14.14 -11.31
N TYR A 47 21.13 13.23 -10.38
CA TYR A 47 21.87 12.01 -10.69
C TYR A 47 21.15 11.15 -11.76
N TYR A 48 19.84 10.96 -11.62
CA TYR A 48 19.08 10.20 -12.62
C TYR A 48 18.92 10.94 -13.96
N LYS A 49 18.84 12.27 -13.97
CA LYS A 49 18.88 13.07 -15.20
C LYS A 49 20.22 12.88 -15.91
N ASP A 50 21.31 12.94 -15.18
CA ASP A 50 22.66 12.74 -15.71
C ASP A 50 22.87 11.33 -16.27
N LEU A 51 22.32 10.29 -15.60
CA LEU A 51 22.33 8.92 -16.12
C LEU A 51 21.49 8.78 -17.39
N ALA A 52 20.29 9.37 -17.44
CA ALA A 52 19.43 9.34 -18.62
C ALA A 52 20.05 10.06 -19.82
N ASP A 53 20.78 11.14 -19.60
CA ASP A 53 21.51 11.87 -20.64
C ASP A 53 22.70 11.04 -21.18
N SER A 54 23.24 10.13 -20.38
CA SER A 54 24.46 9.36 -20.72
C SER A 54 24.16 7.96 -21.27
N TYR A 55 23.01 7.37 -20.92
CA TYR A 55 22.66 5.98 -21.25
C TYR A 55 21.23 5.89 -21.78
N SER A 56 21.07 5.45 -23.04
CA SER A 56 19.79 5.31 -23.73
C SER A 56 18.83 4.32 -23.07
N ALA A 57 19.37 3.35 -22.31
CA ALA A 57 18.58 2.40 -21.54
C ALA A 57 17.86 3.04 -20.34
N ILE A 58 18.22 4.26 -19.95
CA ILE A 58 17.64 4.95 -18.80
C ILE A 58 16.83 6.15 -19.30
N SER A 59 15.67 6.36 -18.71
CA SER A 59 14.89 7.59 -18.88
C SER A 59 14.28 8.02 -17.56
N ILE A 60 14.11 9.32 -17.37
CA ILE A 60 13.42 9.92 -16.22
C ILE A 60 12.24 10.74 -16.73
N ARG A 61 11.12 10.68 -16.00
CA ARG A 61 9.90 11.45 -16.31
C ARG A 61 9.33 12.07 -15.04
N GLU A 62 8.94 13.32 -15.12
CA GLU A 62 8.00 13.90 -14.18
C GLU A 62 6.63 13.29 -14.42
N TYR A 63 5.92 12.94 -13.34
CA TYR A 63 4.62 12.29 -13.47
C TYR A 63 3.52 13.20 -12.91
N GLY A 64 3.13 13.13 -11.69
CA GLY A 64 2.10 13.96 -11.10
C GLY A 64 2.62 14.80 -9.95
N GLU A 65 1.71 15.53 -9.32
CA GLU A 65 2.04 16.44 -8.23
C GLU A 65 2.18 15.69 -6.89
N THR A 66 2.94 16.29 -5.97
CA THR A 66 2.97 15.93 -4.54
C THR A 66 2.41 17.05 -3.69
N ASP A 67 2.13 16.80 -2.42
CA ASP A 67 1.71 17.84 -1.47
C ASP A 67 2.81 18.87 -1.17
N ALA A 68 4.05 18.63 -1.60
CA ALA A 68 5.16 19.56 -1.46
C ALA A 68 5.23 20.61 -2.58
N GLY A 69 4.43 20.46 -3.63
CA GLY A 69 4.49 21.31 -4.83
C GLY A 69 5.52 20.85 -5.86
N GLU A 70 6.40 19.92 -5.50
CA GLU A 70 7.36 19.29 -6.41
C GLU A 70 6.73 18.07 -7.10
N PRO A 71 7.12 17.74 -8.35
CA PRO A 71 6.59 16.60 -9.05
C PRO A 71 7.12 15.26 -8.47
N LEU A 72 6.32 14.22 -8.64
CA LEU A 72 6.79 12.86 -8.46
C LEU A 72 7.46 12.38 -9.76
N HIS A 73 8.60 11.72 -9.64
CA HIS A 73 9.35 11.21 -10.78
C HIS A 73 9.27 9.69 -10.87
N ILE A 74 9.34 9.17 -12.09
CA ILE A 74 9.67 7.77 -12.36
C ILE A 74 10.93 7.69 -13.20
N VAL A 75 11.79 6.73 -12.87
CA VAL A 75 12.98 6.39 -13.65
C VAL A 75 12.78 5.00 -14.22
N ILE A 76 12.99 4.85 -15.50
CA ILE A 76 12.80 3.59 -16.24
C ILE A 76 14.15 3.11 -16.72
N TYR A 77 14.49 1.85 -16.39
CA TYR A 77 15.56 1.11 -17.05
C TYR A 77 14.93 0.08 -17.99
N ASN A 78 15.13 0.26 -19.29
CA ASN A 78 14.64 -0.63 -20.34
C ASN A 78 15.84 -1.19 -21.13
N PRO A 79 16.20 -2.46 -20.92
CA PRO A 79 17.39 -3.05 -21.58
C PRO A 79 17.29 -3.12 -23.11
N ASN A 80 16.06 -3.05 -23.66
CA ASN A 80 15.84 -3.15 -25.09
C ASN A 80 15.81 -1.78 -25.79
N GLU A 81 15.83 -0.67 -25.05
CA GLU A 81 15.89 0.74 -25.53
C GLU A 81 14.86 1.13 -26.59
N SER A 82 13.94 0.23 -26.96
CA SER A 82 13.05 0.40 -28.13
C SER A 82 11.98 1.45 -27.94
N HIS A 83 11.41 1.55 -26.75
CA HIS A 83 10.35 2.48 -26.35
C HIS A 83 10.04 2.33 -24.87
N ASN A 84 9.33 3.31 -24.30
CA ASN A 84 8.85 3.28 -22.93
C ASN A 84 7.31 3.42 -22.87
N ASP A 85 6.60 2.79 -23.80
CA ASP A 85 5.18 2.57 -23.78
C ASP A 85 4.88 1.31 -22.95
N PHE A 86 4.24 1.48 -21.80
CA PHE A 86 4.00 0.38 -20.87
C PHE A 86 3.03 -0.67 -21.41
N ASP A 87 2.09 -0.32 -22.31
CA ASP A 87 1.18 -1.30 -22.90
C ASP A 87 1.96 -2.27 -23.80
N LEU A 88 2.87 -1.75 -24.60
CA LEU A 88 3.74 -2.57 -25.45
C LEU A 88 4.82 -3.33 -24.64
N LEU A 89 5.37 -2.70 -23.61
CA LEU A 89 6.38 -3.35 -22.77
C LEU A 89 5.82 -4.60 -22.06
N ARG A 90 4.59 -4.54 -21.54
CA ARG A 90 3.97 -5.68 -20.86
C ARG A 90 3.70 -6.90 -21.72
N GLU A 91 3.61 -6.73 -23.03
CA GLU A 91 3.41 -7.87 -23.95
C GLU A 91 4.59 -8.86 -23.90
N LYS A 92 5.80 -8.37 -23.74
CA LYS A 92 7.04 -9.18 -23.82
C LYS A 92 7.87 -9.17 -22.56
N ASN A 93 7.72 -8.16 -21.72
CA ASN A 93 8.54 -7.96 -20.52
C ASN A 93 7.75 -8.15 -19.23
N ARG A 94 8.47 -8.40 -18.16
CA ARG A 94 7.95 -8.26 -16.78
C ARG A 94 8.42 -6.92 -16.25
N ILE A 95 7.59 -6.31 -15.42
CA ILE A 95 7.89 -5.00 -14.86
C ILE A 95 8.02 -5.10 -13.34
N ILE A 96 9.15 -4.65 -12.83
CA ILE A 96 9.36 -4.43 -11.40
C ILE A 96 9.18 -2.94 -11.13
N LEU A 97 8.24 -2.59 -10.23
CA LEU A 97 8.12 -1.25 -9.69
C LEU A 97 8.82 -1.19 -8.34
N ILE A 98 9.85 -0.35 -8.23
CA ILE A 98 10.59 -0.10 -6.99
C ILE A 98 10.16 1.25 -6.43
N ASN A 99 9.72 1.26 -5.19
CA ASN A 99 9.31 2.47 -4.49
C ASN A 99 10.30 2.77 -3.35
N ASN A 100 10.86 3.97 -3.34
CA ASN A 100 11.82 4.40 -2.34
C ASN A 100 11.30 5.62 -1.59
N GLY A 101 11.72 5.74 -0.34
CA GLY A 101 11.52 6.95 0.43
C GLY A 101 10.07 7.28 0.75
N ILE A 102 9.19 6.29 0.97
CA ILE A 102 7.91 6.52 1.67
C ILE A 102 8.18 7.22 3.00
N HIS A 103 9.19 6.72 3.71
CA HIS A 103 9.77 7.37 4.86
C HIS A 103 11.20 7.80 4.49
N PRO A 104 11.44 9.06 4.11
CA PRO A 104 12.75 9.47 3.59
C PRO A 104 13.91 9.39 4.60
N GLY A 105 13.60 9.14 5.87
CA GLY A 105 14.60 8.74 6.86
C GLY A 105 15.08 7.30 6.70
N GLU A 106 14.44 6.50 5.87
CA GLU A 106 14.74 5.12 5.50
C GLU A 106 15.32 5.13 4.08
N SER A 107 16.49 5.73 3.92
CA SER A 107 17.07 6.07 2.61
C SER A 107 17.85 4.95 1.93
N ASP A 108 17.86 3.76 2.52
CA ASP A 108 18.65 2.62 2.03
C ASP A 108 18.32 2.27 0.57
N GLY A 109 17.03 2.25 0.22
CA GLY A 109 16.56 2.01 -1.15
C GLY A 109 16.91 3.13 -2.13
N ILE A 110 16.98 4.39 -1.67
CA ILE A 110 17.32 5.55 -2.52
C ILE A 110 18.73 5.34 -3.07
N ASP A 111 19.71 5.21 -2.17
CA ASP A 111 21.12 5.08 -2.57
C ASP A 111 21.42 3.75 -3.28
N ALA A 112 20.80 2.64 -2.81
CA ALA A 112 20.96 1.33 -3.44
C ALA A 112 20.44 1.32 -4.89
N THR A 113 19.32 1.99 -5.16
CA THR A 113 18.74 2.04 -6.51
C THR A 113 19.56 2.93 -7.45
N MET A 114 20.13 4.04 -6.95
CA MET A 114 21.03 4.89 -7.73
C MET A 114 22.24 4.08 -8.23
N MET A 115 22.89 3.31 -7.35
CA MET A 115 24.01 2.43 -7.72
C MET A 115 23.56 1.33 -8.69
N LEU A 116 22.40 0.70 -8.45
CA LEU A 116 21.86 -0.38 -9.27
C LEU A 116 21.64 0.06 -10.72
N TYR A 117 21.03 1.22 -10.93
CA TYR A 117 20.75 1.74 -12.28
C TYR A 117 22.06 2.08 -13.02
N ARG A 118 23.02 2.71 -12.35
CA ARG A 118 24.34 2.93 -12.91
C ARG A 118 25.01 1.61 -13.33
N ASP A 119 25.06 0.65 -12.42
CA ASP A 119 25.80 -0.60 -12.65
C ASP A 119 25.17 -1.45 -13.76
N LEU A 120 23.84 -1.40 -13.90
CA LEU A 120 23.11 -1.96 -15.05
C LEU A 120 23.46 -1.25 -16.36
N ALA A 121 23.46 0.08 -16.37
CA ALA A 121 23.73 0.87 -17.56
C ALA A 121 25.21 0.77 -18.02
N GLU A 122 26.13 0.65 -17.09
CA GLU A 122 27.57 0.47 -17.34
C GLU A 122 27.96 -0.99 -17.64
N GLY A 123 27.00 -1.94 -17.53
CA GLY A 123 27.26 -3.36 -17.75
C GLY A 123 28.16 -3.99 -16.67
N LYS A 124 28.23 -3.40 -15.46
CA LYS A 124 28.97 -3.95 -14.31
C LYS A 124 28.30 -5.18 -13.71
N ILE A 125 27.00 -5.31 -13.94
CA ILE A 125 26.18 -6.46 -13.55
C ILE A 125 25.39 -6.97 -14.74
N ASP A 126 24.91 -8.21 -14.65
CA ASP A 126 24.16 -8.85 -15.72
C ASP A 126 22.91 -8.06 -16.09
N THR A 127 22.80 -7.69 -17.35
CA THR A 127 21.63 -6.99 -17.91
C THR A 127 20.45 -7.94 -18.06
N PRO A 128 19.30 -7.69 -17.46
CA PRO A 128 18.09 -8.48 -17.69
C PRO A 128 17.63 -8.32 -19.14
N LYS A 129 17.11 -9.40 -19.74
CA LYS A 129 16.68 -9.41 -21.15
C LYS A 129 15.19 -9.08 -21.31
N GLN A 130 14.39 -9.49 -20.35
CA GLN A 130 12.91 -9.39 -20.39
C GLN A 130 12.33 -8.71 -19.14
N THR A 131 13.16 -8.11 -18.30
CA THR A 131 12.72 -7.39 -17.11
C THR A 131 13.02 -5.91 -17.25
N VAL A 132 11.98 -5.10 -17.17
CA VAL A 132 12.05 -3.63 -17.14
C VAL A 132 11.91 -3.17 -15.69
N LEU A 133 12.76 -2.23 -15.26
CA LEU A 133 12.67 -1.62 -13.95
C LEU A 133 12.01 -0.25 -14.07
N VAL A 134 11.09 0.03 -13.17
CA VAL A 134 10.52 1.36 -12.97
C VAL A 134 10.73 1.72 -11.51
N THR A 135 11.34 2.85 -11.25
CA THR A 135 11.62 3.30 -9.89
C THR A 135 10.99 4.64 -9.62
N ILE A 136 10.31 4.77 -8.48
CA ILE A 136 10.00 6.06 -7.88
C ILE A 136 11.19 6.40 -6.97
N PRO A 137 12.05 7.36 -7.35
CA PRO A 137 13.29 7.62 -6.61
C PRO A 137 13.06 8.04 -5.17
N ILE A 138 12.11 8.94 -4.95
CA ILE A 138 11.68 9.41 -3.62
C ILE A 138 10.17 9.69 -3.68
N TYR A 139 9.39 8.84 -3.02
CA TYR A 139 7.93 8.96 -3.02
C TYR A 139 7.44 10.10 -2.12
N ASN A 140 8.00 10.25 -0.92
CA ASN A 140 7.66 11.31 0.02
C ASN A 140 8.61 12.51 -0.17
N VAL A 141 8.38 13.26 -1.24
CA VAL A 141 9.22 14.44 -1.55
C VAL A 141 9.20 15.45 -0.39
N GLY A 142 8.04 15.77 0.15
CA GLY A 142 7.92 16.74 1.25
C GLY A 142 8.67 16.32 2.52
N GLY A 143 8.65 15.02 2.85
CA GLY A 143 9.44 14.49 3.94
C GLY A 143 10.94 14.50 3.65
N SER A 144 11.36 14.29 2.38
CA SER A 144 12.77 14.32 2.00
C SER A 144 13.37 15.71 2.04
N LEU A 145 12.57 16.73 1.75
CA LEU A 145 12.96 18.14 1.88
C LEU A 145 13.06 18.60 3.35
N ASN A 146 12.41 17.91 4.29
CA ASN A 146 12.47 18.18 5.72
C ASN A 146 13.57 17.34 6.39
N ARG A 147 14.83 17.63 6.06
CA ARG A 147 15.99 16.89 6.58
C ARG A 147 16.31 17.21 8.02
N ASN A 148 16.77 16.20 8.74
CA ASN A 148 17.19 16.31 10.12
C ASN A 148 18.15 15.15 10.50
N SER A 149 18.70 15.20 11.72
CA SER A 149 19.61 14.17 12.26
C SER A 149 19.10 13.54 13.57
N GLY A 150 17.88 13.85 14.02
CA GLY A 150 17.44 13.52 15.38
C GLY A 150 16.16 12.68 15.49
N THR A 151 15.28 12.70 14.48
CA THR A 151 13.93 12.10 14.61
C THR A 151 13.93 10.56 14.58
N ARG A 152 14.99 9.92 14.13
CA ARG A 152 15.13 8.45 14.10
C ARG A 152 16.11 7.98 15.18
N THR A 153 15.75 8.16 16.41
CA THR A 153 16.58 7.92 17.62
C THR A 153 17.23 6.53 17.65
N ASN A 154 16.55 5.51 17.11
CA ASN A 154 17.00 4.13 17.16
C ASN A 154 17.84 3.71 15.93
N GLN A 155 17.88 4.55 14.87
CA GLN A 155 18.51 4.17 13.61
C GLN A 155 19.97 4.56 13.56
N ASN A 156 20.82 3.63 13.11
CA ASN A 156 22.26 3.85 12.96
C ASN A 156 22.59 4.40 11.57
N GLY A 157 22.53 5.72 11.43
CA GLY A 157 22.78 6.44 10.18
C GLY A 157 21.61 6.41 9.17
N PRO A 158 21.76 7.16 8.07
CA PRO A 158 22.86 8.09 7.74
C PRO A 158 22.93 9.30 8.67
N LYS A 159 23.93 10.20 8.48
CA LYS A 159 24.12 11.40 9.34
C LYS A 159 22.93 12.34 9.32
N GLU A 160 22.38 12.59 8.14
CA GLU A 160 21.18 13.39 7.91
C GLU A 160 20.22 12.64 6.99
N TYR A 161 18.94 12.80 7.23
CA TYR A 161 17.88 12.07 6.54
C TYR A 161 16.56 12.84 6.57
N GLY A 162 15.60 12.46 5.72
CA GLY A 162 14.30 13.09 5.68
C GLY A 162 13.38 12.69 6.83
N PHE A 163 12.22 13.33 6.89
CA PHE A 163 11.20 13.12 7.91
C PHE A 163 10.13 12.11 7.44
N ARG A 164 9.50 11.39 8.39
CA ARG A 164 8.51 10.36 8.08
C ARG A 164 7.25 10.91 7.44
N GLY A 165 6.67 11.97 8.01
CA GLY A 165 5.46 12.61 7.49
C GLY A 165 5.73 13.36 6.18
N ASN A 166 4.74 13.42 5.30
CA ASN A 166 4.82 14.25 4.09
C ASN A 166 4.65 15.75 4.41
N ALA A 167 4.56 16.62 3.41
CA ALA A 167 4.38 18.06 3.59
C ALA A 167 3.12 18.46 4.40
N ARG A 168 2.13 17.53 4.51
CA ARG A 168 0.93 17.68 5.33
C ARG A 168 0.94 16.80 6.59
N ASN A 169 2.09 16.22 6.93
CA ASN A 169 2.29 15.32 8.07
C ASN A 169 1.49 14.00 8.02
N TYR A 170 1.17 13.51 6.81
CA TYR A 170 0.62 12.16 6.62
C TYR A 170 1.74 11.11 6.53
N ASP A 171 1.52 9.95 7.12
CA ASP A 171 2.28 8.74 6.82
C ASP A 171 1.75 8.13 5.50
N LEU A 172 2.53 8.28 4.42
CA LEU A 172 2.11 7.82 3.10
C LEU A 172 1.93 6.30 3.03
N ASN A 173 2.56 5.53 3.94
CA ASN A 173 2.31 4.08 4.06
C ASN A 173 1.03 3.76 4.86
N ARG A 174 0.10 4.70 4.94
CA ARG A 174 -1.27 4.55 5.45
C ARG A 174 -2.30 5.14 4.49
N ASP A 175 -1.87 5.64 3.32
CA ASP A 175 -2.69 6.45 2.43
C ASP A 175 -3.06 5.77 1.10
N PHE A 176 -2.61 4.55 0.86
CA PHE A 176 -2.79 3.87 -0.43
C PHE A 176 -4.27 3.65 -0.81
N ILE A 177 -5.14 3.36 0.15
CA ILE A 177 -6.55 3.11 -0.13
C ILE A 177 -7.42 4.36 -0.06
N LYS A 178 -7.16 5.24 0.91
CA LYS A 178 -7.97 6.44 1.13
C LYS A 178 -7.58 7.61 0.21
N CYS A 179 -6.33 7.64 -0.26
CA CYS A 179 -5.81 8.63 -1.23
C CYS A 179 -6.11 10.09 -0.87
N ASP A 180 -5.85 10.50 0.37
CA ASP A 180 -6.07 11.87 0.84
C ASP A 180 -5.02 12.85 0.32
N THR A 181 -3.83 12.35 0.00
CA THR A 181 -2.69 13.14 -0.44
C THR A 181 -2.57 13.15 -1.96
N LYS A 182 -1.95 14.21 -2.50
CA LYS A 182 -1.57 14.23 -3.92
C LYS A 182 -0.58 13.10 -4.23
N ASN A 183 0.37 12.83 -3.31
CA ASN A 183 1.31 11.71 -3.44
C ASN A 183 0.60 10.39 -3.72
N ALA A 184 -0.41 10.03 -2.91
CA ALA A 184 -1.13 8.76 -3.06
C ALA A 184 -1.92 8.70 -4.37
N LYS A 185 -2.53 9.81 -4.80
CA LYS A 185 -3.23 9.89 -6.09
C LYS A 185 -2.25 9.69 -7.25
N THR A 186 -1.12 10.39 -7.24
CA THR A 186 -0.07 10.24 -8.26
C THR A 186 0.52 8.83 -8.27
N PHE A 187 0.73 8.22 -7.08
CA PHE A 187 1.16 6.82 -7.02
C PHE A 187 0.15 5.88 -7.67
N ALA A 188 -1.13 6.04 -7.39
CA ALA A 188 -2.18 5.21 -8.00
C ALA A 188 -2.18 5.35 -9.53
N GLU A 189 -2.01 6.56 -10.06
CA GLU A 189 -1.87 6.77 -11.51
C GLU A 189 -0.64 6.05 -12.08
N ILE A 190 0.53 6.20 -11.46
CA ILE A 190 1.76 5.50 -11.84
C ILE A 190 1.53 3.99 -11.82
N PHE A 191 1.00 3.47 -10.72
CA PHE A 191 0.77 2.04 -10.54
C PHE A 191 -0.12 1.45 -11.64
N HIS A 192 -1.21 2.15 -11.98
CA HIS A 192 -2.15 1.70 -13.01
C HIS A 192 -1.66 1.89 -14.45
N VAL A 193 -0.72 2.78 -14.68
CA VAL A 193 -0.06 2.90 -16.00
C VAL A 193 1.03 1.83 -16.13
N VAL A 194 1.85 1.66 -15.10
CA VAL A 194 2.93 0.67 -15.07
C VAL A 194 2.39 -0.76 -15.02
N GLN A 195 1.36 -1.04 -14.21
CA GLN A 195 0.78 -2.37 -13.92
C GLN A 195 1.87 -3.41 -13.60
N PRO A 196 2.66 -3.22 -12.56
CA PRO A 196 3.85 -4.04 -12.30
C PRO A 196 3.49 -5.50 -11.98
N ASP A 197 4.39 -6.41 -12.38
CA ASP A 197 4.31 -7.82 -12.00
C ASP A 197 4.81 -8.04 -10.58
N VAL A 198 5.86 -7.31 -10.22
CA VAL A 198 6.50 -7.31 -8.90
C VAL A 198 6.58 -5.87 -8.39
N PHE A 199 6.29 -5.69 -7.12
CA PHE A 199 6.42 -4.42 -6.43
C PHE A 199 7.37 -4.55 -5.24
N ILE A 200 8.38 -3.68 -5.17
CA ILE A 200 9.36 -3.63 -4.08
C ILE A 200 9.25 -2.27 -3.40
N ASP A 201 9.03 -2.28 -2.10
CA ASP A 201 8.94 -1.09 -1.26
C ASP A 201 10.05 -1.11 -0.21
N ASN A 202 10.97 -0.15 -0.27
CA ASN A 202 12.17 -0.15 0.57
C ASN A 202 11.96 0.62 1.87
N HIS A 203 12.19 -0.07 3.00
CA HIS A 203 11.99 0.41 4.37
C HIS A 203 13.15 0.07 5.30
N VAL A 204 13.07 0.57 6.54
CA VAL A 204 13.94 0.22 7.67
C VAL A 204 13.09 -0.16 8.86
N SER A 205 13.27 -1.38 9.36
CA SER A 205 12.53 -1.93 10.49
C SER A 205 12.98 -1.38 11.84
N ASN A 206 12.10 -1.46 12.82
CA ASN A 206 12.41 -1.32 14.24
C ASN A 206 12.02 -2.62 14.99
N GLY A 207 12.16 -2.65 16.31
CA GLY A 207 11.74 -3.77 17.15
C GLY A 207 12.89 -4.53 17.81
N ALA A 208 12.86 -5.87 17.70
CA ALA A 208 13.87 -6.74 18.33
C ALA A 208 15.27 -6.57 17.71
N ASP A 209 16.32 -6.90 18.49
CA ASP A 209 17.69 -7.00 17.97
C ASP A 209 18.00 -8.43 17.53
N TYR A 210 18.63 -8.58 16.37
CA TYR A 210 18.97 -9.86 15.75
C TYR A 210 20.20 -9.73 14.82
N GLN A 211 20.67 -10.87 14.30
CA GLN A 211 21.93 -10.88 13.51
C GLN A 211 21.72 -10.42 12.06
N TYR A 212 20.54 -10.57 11.49
CA TYR A 212 20.25 -10.21 10.10
C TYR A 212 20.36 -8.71 9.84
N THR A 213 20.81 -8.34 8.65
CA THR A 213 20.70 -6.97 8.12
C THR A 213 19.41 -6.79 7.35
N LEU A 214 18.99 -7.82 6.64
CA LEU A 214 17.82 -7.82 5.77
C LEU A 214 16.67 -8.58 6.41
N THR A 215 15.49 -8.01 6.34
CA THR A 215 14.24 -8.74 6.52
C THR A 215 13.28 -8.42 5.38
N HIS A 216 12.34 -9.31 5.12
CA HIS A 216 11.32 -9.14 4.09
C HIS A 216 9.91 -9.31 4.66
N LEU A 217 8.97 -8.53 4.15
CA LEU A 217 7.55 -8.72 4.34
C LEU A 217 6.89 -8.84 2.97
N PHE A 218 6.71 -10.05 2.51
CA PHE A 218 5.93 -10.29 1.29
C PHE A 218 4.43 -10.13 1.57
N THR A 219 3.68 -9.73 0.54
CA THR A 219 2.22 -9.83 0.51
C THR A 219 1.78 -11.13 1.15
N GLN A 220 0.76 -11.08 2.02
CA GLN A 220 0.27 -12.25 2.72
C GLN A 220 -0.30 -13.28 1.72
N HIS A 221 0.32 -14.46 1.65
CA HIS A 221 0.09 -15.46 0.61
C HIS A 221 -1.33 -16.05 0.60
N ASN A 222 -1.98 -16.20 1.78
CA ASN A 222 -3.38 -16.67 1.84
C ASN A 222 -4.35 -15.60 1.31
N LYS A 223 -4.09 -14.32 1.57
CA LYS A 223 -4.86 -13.19 1.03
C LYS A 223 -4.65 -13.07 -0.48
N LEU A 224 -3.41 -13.14 -0.97
CA LEU A 224 -3.12 -13.17 -2.40
C LEU A 224 -3.87 -14.33 -3.06
N GLY A 225 -3.75 -15.52 -2.46
CA GLY A 225 -4.55 -16.71 -2.74
C GLY A 225 -4.19 -17.44 -4.03
N GLY A 226 -4.83 -18.58 -4.21
CA GLY A 226 -4.68 -19.40 -5.41
C GLY A 226 -3.25 -19.90 -5.66
N ARG A 227 -2.96 -20.22 -6.91
CA ARG A 227 -1.63 -20.65 -7.34
C ARG A 227 -0.59 -19.54 -7.23
N LEU A 228 -1.02 -18.28 -7.33
CA LEU A 228 -0.12 -17.12 -7.21
C LEU A 228 0.39 -16.97 -5.77
N GLY A 229 -0.48 -17.12 -4.76
CA GLY A 229 -0.08 -17.14 -3.34
C GLY A 229 0.81 -18.34 -2.99
N ALA A 230 0.51 -19.51 -3.57
CA ALA A 230 1.36 -20.70 -3.39
C ALA A 230 2.76 -20.52 -4.00
N TYR A 231 2.87 -19.96 -5.20
CA TYR A 231 4.15 -19.61 -5.84
C TYR A 231 4.95 -18.64 -4.97
N LEU A 232 4.31 -17.59 -4.46
CA LEU A 232 4.97 -16.61 -3.59
C LEU A 232 5.62 -17.29 -2.38
N GLN A 233 4.85 -18.13 -1.67
CA GLN A 233 5.30 -18.77 -0.42
C GLN A 233 6.29 -19.91 -0.64
N LEU A 234 6.07 -20.74 -1.66
CA LEU A 234 6.78 -22.01 -1.81
C LEU A 234 7.96 -21.93 -2.80
N GLU A 235 8.02 -20.88 -3.60
CA GLU A 235 9.06 -20.75 -4.63
C GLU A 235 9.78 -19.40 -4.58
N MET A 236 9.06 -18.27 -4.72
CA MET A 236 9.70 -16.95 -4.82
C MET A 236 10.48 -16.58 -3.55
N MET A 237 9.85 -16.75 -2.37
CA MET A 237 10.52 -16.47 -1.09
C MET A 237 11.75 -17.36 -0.86
N PRO A 238 11.67 -18.70 -0.98
CA PRO A 238 12.84 -19.57 -0.85
C PRO A 238 13.93 -19.29 -1.88
N LYS A 239 13.57 -18.93 -3.13
CA LYS A 239 14.56 -18.53 -4.15
C LYS A 239 15.29 -17.25 -3.77
N LEU A 240 14.59 -16.26 -3.20
CA LEU A 240 15.24 -15.04 -2.72
C LEU A 240 16.21 -15.33 -1.58
N GLU A 241 15.77 -16.10 -0.58
CA GLU A 241 16.60 -16.50 0.55
C GLU A 241 17.87 -17.24 0.08
N GLN A 242 17.73 -18.18 -0.87
CA GLN A 242 18.88 -18.91 -1.43
C GLN A 242 19.82 -18.00 -2.23
N LYS A 243 19.28 -17.14 -3.13
CA LYS A 243 20.13 -16.24 -3.94
C LYS A 243 20.89 -15.24 -3.09
N LEU A 244 20.32 -14.82 -1.96
CA LEU A 244 21.02 -13.96 -1.00
C LEU A 244 22.08 -14.74 -0.23
N ALA A 245 21.78 -15.96 0.21
CA ALA A 245 22.73 -16.82 0.90
C ALA A 245 23.95 -17.16 0.02
N ASP A 246 23.76 -17.35 -1.29
CA ASP A 246 24.82 -17.59 -2.27
C ASP A 246 25.80 -16.40 -2.40
N GLU A 247 25.37 -15.21 -1.96
CA GLU A 247 26.14 -13.95 -1.97
C GLU A 247 26.49 -13.50 -0.53
N ASP A 248 26.50 -14.42 0.42
CA ASP A 248 26.83 -14.21 1.85
C ASP A 248 25.88 -13.23 2.58
N TRP A 249 24.63 -13.08 2.11
CA TRP A 249 23.60 -12.29 2.77
C TRP A 249 22.53 -13.18 3.38
N ASP A 250 22.40 -13.08 4.70
CA ASP A 250 21.29 -13.69 5.42
C ASP A 250 20.05 -12.78 5.40
N ILE A 251 18.86 -13.38 5.23
CA ILE A 251 17.57 -12.70 5.33
C ILE A 251 16.59 -13.54 6.14
N THR A 252 15.61 -12.90 6.78
CA THR A 252 14.53 -13.55 7.50
C THR A 252 13.23 -12.77 7.27
N PRO A 253 12.04 -13.37 7.50
CA PRO A 253 10.81 -12.61 7.55
C PRO A 253 10.87 -11.47 8.59
N TYR A 254 10.15 -10.37 8.32
CA TYR A 254 10.05 -9.23 9.21
C TYR A 254 9.70 -9.65 10.64
N VAL A 255 10.55 -9.25 11.59
CA VAL A 255 10.46 -9.65 13.00
C VAL A 255 9.52 -8.72 13.75
N ASN A 256 8.21 -9.01 13.67
CA ASN A 256 7.16 -8.23 14.32
C ASN A 256 7.12 -8.49 15.84
N VAL A 257 8.19 -8.11 16.53
CA VAL A 257 8.38 -8.36 17.97
C VAL A 257 8.86 -7.10 18.68
N PHE A 258 8.14 -6.71 19.73
CA PHE A 258 8.44 -5.54 20.54
C PHE A 258 8.44 -5.90 22.04
N ASN A 259 9.40 -5.37 22.80
CA ASN A 259 9.55 -5.53 24.25
C ASN A 259 9.64 -6.99 24.76
N ARG A 260 9.97 -7.93 23.90
CA ARG A 260 10.28 -9.33 24.21
C ARG A 260 11.26 -9.89 23.18
N THR A 261 11.85 -11.05 23.48
CA THR A 261 12.72 -11.74 22.52
C THR A 261 11.90 -12.54 21.49
N PRO A 262 12.41 -12.74 20.25
CA PRO A 262 11.72 -13.51 19.22
C PRO A 262 11.60 -15.02 19.49
N GLU A 263 12.36 -15.57 20.43
CA GLU A 263 12.45 -17.01 20.72
C GLU A 263 11.11 -17.69 21.01
N SER A 264 10.16 -16.96 21.58
CA SER A 264 8.79 -17.46 21.84
C SER A 264 7.90 -17.55 20.60
N GLY A 265 8.45 -17.26 19.42
CA GLY A 265 7.72 -17.20 18.16
C GLY A 265 7.07 -15.84 17.91
N PHE A 266 6.70 -15.61 16.64
CA PHE A 266 6.01 -14.38 16.23
C PHE A 266 5.16 -14.64 14.98
N SER A 267 4.22 -13.72 14.73
CA SER A 267 3.36 -13.77 13.56
C SER A 267 3.84 -12.83 12.45
N GLN A 268 3.54 -13.18 11.21
CA GLN A 268 3.66 -12.25 10.09
C GLN A 268 2.80 -11.01 10.36
N PHE A 269 3.33 -9.84 10.05
CA PHE A 269 2.52 -8.63 9.98
C PHE A 269 1.54 -8.76 8.81
N PHE A 270 0.26 -8.44 9.04
CA PHE A 270 -0.76 -8.47 8.00
C PHE A 270 -0.88 -7.09 7.34
N ASP A 271 -0.50 -7.00 6.09
CA ASP A 271 -0.60 -5.80 5.26
C ASP A 271 -2.03 -5.63 4.72
N SER A 272 -2.82 -4.82 5.41
CA SER A 272 -4.14 -4.41 4.92
C SER A 272 -4.02 -3.38 3.77
N PRO A 273 -5.10 -3.10 3.02
CA PRO A 273 -5.03 -2.23 1.83
C PRO A 273 -4.52 -0.79 2.05
N ARG A 274 -4.49 -0.30 3.28
CA ARG A 274 -3.88 1.00 3.60
C ARG A 274 -2.37 1.05 3.39
N TYR A 275 -1.70 -0.12 3.43
CA TYR A 275 -0.27 -0.28 3.21
C TYR A 275 0.03 -0.54 1.73
N SER A 276 1.24 -0.26 1.30
CA SER A 276 1.68 -0.39 -0.09
C SER A 276 1.47 -1.79 -0.67
N THR A 277 1.97 -2.83 -0.01
CA THR A 277 1.85 -4.23 -0.45
C THR A 277 0.43 -4.77 -0.30
N GLY A 278 -0.32 -4.30 0.70
CA GLY A 278 -1.74 -4.62 0.85
C GLY A 278 -2.61 -4.05 -0.27
N TYR A 279 -2.31 -2.82 -0.73
CA TYR A 279 -2.97 -2.19 -1.87
C TYR A 279 -2.63 -2.94 -3.18
N THR A 280 -1.35 -3.19 -3.45
CA THR A 280 -0.92 -3.84 -4.69
C THR A 280 -1.45 -5.27 -4.81
N THR A 281 -1.72 -5.95 -3.68
CA THR A 281 -2.39 -7.27 -3.63
C THR A 281 -3.78 -7.24 -4.25
N LEU A 282 -4.52 -6.12 -4.17
CA LEU A 282 -5.85 -5.99 -4.77
C LEU A 282 -5.83 -6.08 -6.30
N PHE A 283 -4.65 -5.90 -6.90
CA PHE A 283 -4.41 -5.99 -8.33
C PHE A 283 -3.53 -7.19 -8.72
N ASN A 284 -3.42 -8.18 -7.80
CA ASN A 284 -2.66 -9.41 -8.00
C ASN A 284 -1.18 -9.19 -8.33
N THR A 285 -0.57 -8.13 -7.81
CA THR A 285 0.86 -7.85 -7.90
C THR A 285 1.59 -8.57 -6.77
N LEU A 286 2.75 -9.17 -7.07
CA LEU A 286 3.63 -9.79 -6.08
C LEU A 286 4.38 -8.67 -5.32
N GLY A 287 3.90 -8.34 -4.13
CA GLY A 287 4.45 -7.25 -3.33
C GLY A 287 5.45 -7.72 -2.28
N MET A 288 6.50 -6.92 -2.05
CA MET A 288 7.48 -7.13 -0.99
C MET A 288 7.90 -5.79 -0.39
N MET A 289 7.81 -5.67 0.94
CA MET A 289 8.55 -4.65 1.68
C MET A 289 9.92 -5.22 2.05
N VAL A 290 10.97 -4.49 1.72
CA VAL A 290 12.31 -4.72 2.26
C VAL A 290 12.38 -3.95 3.57
N GLU A 291 12.77 -4.63 4.65
CA GLU A 291 12.85 -4.02 5.97
C GLU A 291 14.25 -4.25 6.52
N THR A 292 15.17 -3.32 6.26
CA THR A 292 16.52 -3.41 6.78
C THR A 292 16.56 -3.13 8.27
N HIS A 293 17.50 -3.74 9.01
CA HIS A 293 17.54 -3.59 10.46
C HIS A 293 18.18 -2.28 10.90
N MET A 294 17.41 -1.41 11.57
CA MET A 294 17.79 -0.06 12.00
C MET A 294 19.11 0.02 12.78
N LEU A 295 19.48 -1.04 13.53
CA LEU A 295 20.68 -1.06 14.38
C LEU A 295 21.97 -1.45 13.61
N LYS A 296 21.85 -1.84 12.33
CA LYS A 296 23.01 -2.10 11.47
C LYS A 296 23.54 -0.80 10.88
N LEU A 297 24.83 -0.81 10.52
CA LEU A 297 25.44 0.36 9.88
C LEU A 297 24.73 0.71 8.57
N TYR A 298 24.60 1.98 8.27
CA TYR A 298 23.94 2.47 7.05
C TYR A 298 24.54 1.84 5.79
N LYS A 299 25.87 1.81 5.70
CA LYS A 299 26.59 1.16 4.59
C LYS A 299 26.12 -0.27 4.35
N GLN A 300 26.07 -1.08 5.41
CA GLN A 300 25.65 -2.49 5.32
C GLN A 300 24.20 -2.64 4.88
N ARG A 301 23.31 -1.74 5.32
CA ARG A 301 21.90 -1.75 4.93
C ARG A 301 21.72 -1.42 3.45
N VAL A 302 22.39 -0.41 2.95
CA VAL A 302 22.36 -0.03 1.52
C VAL A 302 22.91 -1.14 0.63
N GLU A 303 24.07 -1.71 0.98
CA GLU A 303 24.70 -2.82 0.23
C GLU A 303 23.79 -4.06 0.20
N GLY A 304 23.15 -4.40 1.34
CA GLY A 304 22.18 -5.49 1.42
C GLY A 304 20.94 -5.24 0.57
N THR A 305 20.39 -4.02 0.60
CA THR A 305 19.22 -3.64 -0.24
C THR A 305 19.57 -3.72 -1.73
N TYR A 306 20.76 -3.28 -2.13
CA TYR A 306 21.26 -3.42 -3.50
C TYR A 306 21.28 -4.90 -3.93
N GLN A 307 21.88 -5.77 -3.11
CA GLN A 307 21.99 -7.20 -3.42
C GLN A 307 20.61 -7.88 -3.47
N LEU A 308 19.69 -7.48 -2.58
CA LEU A 308 18.32 -7.99 -2.59
C LEU A 308 17.59 -7.61 -3.88
N MET A 309 17.66 -6.36 -4.32
CA MET A 309 17.03 -5.92 -5.58
C MET A 309 17.64 -6.66 -6.79
N LYS A 310 18.96 -6.83 -6.83
CA LYS A 310 19.64 -7.63 -7.86
C LYS A 310 19.13 -9.08 -7.89
N SER A 311 18.92 -9.70 -6.72
CA SER A 311 18.35 -11.05 -6.61
C SER A 311 16.90 -11.12 -7.10
N MET A 312 16.08 -10.12 -6.78
CA MET A 312 14.70 -10.05 -7.26
C MET A 312 14.60 -9.85 -8.79
N ILE A 313 15.52 -9.09 -9.38
CA ILE A 313 15.62 -8.97 -10.85
C ILE A 313 15.91 -10.34 -11.48
N LYS A 314 16.88 -11.09 -10.93
CA LYS A 314 17.20 -12.44 -11.41
C LYS A 314 16.00 -13.39 -11.31
N ILE A 315 15.27 -13.37 -10.20
CA ILE A 315 14.06 -14.20 -10.01
C ILE A 315 12.98 -13.82 -11.03
N THR A 316 12.74 -12.53 -11.23
CA THR A 316 11.73 -12.04 -12.18
C THR A 316 12.11 -12.41 -13.62
N GLU A 317 13.39 -12.35 -13.96
CA GLU A 317 13.90 -12.77 -15.27
C GLU A 317 13.74 -14.30 -15.49
N GLU A 318 14.07 -15.11 -14.49
CA GLU A 318 13.97 -16.57 -14.54
C GLU A 318 12.53 -17.08 -14.60
N ASP A 319 11.62 -16.48 -13.81
CA ASP A 319 10.25 -16.92 -13.63
C ASP A 319 9.22 -16.06 -14.41
N GLY A 320 9.65 -15.15 -15.26
CA GLY A 320 8.80 -14.13 -15.86
C GLY A 320 7.55 -14.67 -16.58
N ILE A 321 7.65 -15.74 -17.35
CA ILE A 321 6.52 -16.39 -18.04
C ILE A 321 5.54 -16.94 -16.98
N LYS A 322 6.06 -17.66 -16.00
CA LYS A 322 5.27 -18.26 -14.91
C LYS A 322 4.53 -17.19 -14.09
N ILE A 323 5.20 -16.08 -13.77
CA ILE A 323 4.58 -14.96 -13.06
C ILE A 323 3.40 -14.39 -13.85
N ALA A 324 3.57 -14.18 -15.16
CA ALA A 324 2.49 -13.70 -16.04
C ALA A 324 1.27 -14.62 -16.03
N GLU A 325 1.49 -15.92 -16.28
CA GLU A 325 0.44 -16.93 -16.30
C GLU A 325 -0.31 -17.04 -14.95
N LEU A 326 0.42 -17.00 -13.85
CA LEU A 326 -0.17 -17.07 -12.51
C LEU A 326 -1.01 -15.83 -12.18
N ARG A 327 -0.56 -14.63 -12.57
CA ARG A 327 -1.30 -13.39 -12.40
C ARG A 327 -2.57 -13.36 -13.24
N GLU A 328 -2.50 -13.79 -14.50
CA GLU A 328 -3.67 -13.91 -15.39
C GLU A 328 -4.71 -14.90 -14.83
N ALA A 329 -4.25 -16.07 -14.39
CA ALA A 329 -5.12 -17.06 -13.75
C ALA A 329 -5.76 -16.53 -12.46
N GLN A 330 -5.03 -15.75 -11.66
CA GLN A 330 -5.55 -15.13 -10.44
C GLN A 330 -6.56 -14.02 -10.74
N GLN A 331 -6.38 -13.26 -11.84
CA GLN A 331 -7.31 -12.22 -12.29
C GLN A 331 -8.70 -12.77 -12.59
N SER A 332 -8.77 -13.98 -13.15
CA SER A 332 -10.03 -14.63 -13.52
C SER A 332 -10.60 -15.59 -12.46
N LYS A 333 -9.98 -15.65 -11.28
CA LYS A 333 -10.35 -16.59 -10.22
C LYS A 333 -11.74 -16.33 -9.66
N TRP A 334 -12.04 -15.08 -9.32
CA TRP A 334 -13.25 -14.70 -8.61
C TRP A 334 -14.40 -14.44 -9.55
N LYS A 335 -15.58 -14.98 -9.22
CA LYS A 335 -16.81 -14.86 -10.02
C LYS A 335 -17.96 -14.34 -9.18
N VAL A 336 -18.95 -13.79 -9.83
CA VAL A 336 -20.24 -13.44 -9.22
C VAL A 336 -20.81 -14.64 -8.49
N GLY A 337 -21.22 -14.45 -7.25
CA GLY A 337 -21.76 -15.49 -6.37
C GLY A 337 -20.72 -16.22 -5.51
N ASP A 338 -19.41 -16.06 -5.77
CA ASP A 338 -18.38 -16.62 -4.91
C ASP A 338 -18.35 -15.89 -3.56
N ILE A 339 -17.87 -16.59 -2.54
CA ILE A 339 -17.65 -16.03 -1.20
C ILE A 339 -16.24 -15.44 -1.16
N TYR A 340 -16.13 -14.13 -1.06
CA TYR A 340 -14.86 -13.39 -1.01
C TYR A 340 -14.50 -13.00 0.43
N PRO A 341 -13.32 -13.39 0.94
CA PRO A 341 -12.88 -13.02 2.28
C PRO A 341 -12.43 -11.56 2.32
N ILE A 342 -12.99 -10.79 3.27
CA ILE A 342 -12.68 -9.37 3.47
C ILE A 342 -11.88 -9.09 4.74
N ALA A 343 -11.92 -9.97 5.74
CA ALA A 343 -11.15 -9.85 6.97
C ALA A 343 -10.42 -11.14 7.31
N TRP A 344 -9.28 -11.03 7.98
CA TRP A 344 -8.35 -12.11 8.20
C TRP A 344 -7.77 -12.09 9.62
N THR A 345 -7.42 -13.25 10.14
CA THR A 345 -6.66 -13.42 11.37
C THR A 345 -5.61 -14.50 11.22
N VAL A 346 -4.63 -14.50 12.10
CA VAL A 346 -3.61 -15.56 12.16
C VAL A 346 -4.27 -16.91 12.43
N ASP A 347 -3.95 -17.92 11.62
CA ASP A 347 -4.28 -19.32 11.88
C ASP A 347 -3.25 -19.88 12.86
N THR A 348 -3.56 -19.84 14.14
CA THR A 348 -2.67 -20.31 15.22
C THR A 348 -2.42 -21.81 15.23
N THR A 349 -3.13 -22.58 14.39
CA THR A 349 -2.94 -24.03 14.25
C THR A 349 -1.80 -24.39 13.29
N LYS A 350 -1.27 -23.40 12.55
CA LYS A 350 -0.22 -23.56 11.54
C LYS A 350 0.92 -22.58 11.76
N SER A 351 2.12 -23.06 11.52
CA SER A 351 3.33 -22.24 11.53
C SER A 351 4.41 -22.86 10.65
N THR A 352 5.38 -22.05 10.23
CA THR A 352 6.66 -22.53 9.72
C THR A 352 7.72 -22.40 10.81
N THR A 353 8.81 -23.16 10.71
CA THR A 353 9.94 -23.06 11.63
C THR A 353 11.06 -22.28 10.95
N LEU A 354 11.54 -21.22 11.61
CA LEU A 354 12.69 -20.45 11.18
C LEU A 354 13.93 -20.87 11.97
N LYS A 355 15.07 -21.08 11.29
CA LYS A 355 16.39 -21.16 11.93
C LYS A 355 16.84 -19.74 12.25
N PHE A 356 16.31 -19.18 13.32
CA PHE A 356 16.43 -17.77 13.64
C PHE A 356 17.80 -17.44 14.30
N LYS A 357 18.50 -16.50 13.72
CA LYS A 357 19.79 -15.98 14.21
C LYS A 357 19.53 -14.72 15.05
N GLY A 358 19.50 -14.88 16.37
CA GLY A 358 19.21 -13.82 17.33
C GLY A 358 20.34 -13.55 18.33
N TYR A 359 20.03 -12.74 19.31
CA TYR A 359 20.88 -12.47 20.48
C TYR A 359 20.10 -12.75 21.76
N GLU A 360 20.77 -13.29 22.78
CA GLU A 360 20.17 -13.46 24.10
C GLU A 360 19.68 -12.11 24.63
N GLY A 361 18.52 -12.12 25.31
CA GLY A 361 17.94 -10.94 25.91
C GLY A 361 17.37 -11.25 27.29
N GLU A 362 17.49 -10.31 28.21
CA GLU A 362 16.99 -10.44 29.57
C GLU A 362 16.23 -9.17 30.01
N MET A 363 15.31 -9.35 30.95
CA MET A 363 14.64 -8.25 31.62
C MET A 363 15.47 -7.80 32.80
N ILE A 364 15.93 -6.56 32.77
CA ILE A 364 16.75 -5.97 33.85
C ILE A 364 16.07 -4.73 34.43
N PRO A 365 16.31 -4.38 35.70
CA PRO A 365 15.83 -3.12 36.28
C PRO A 365 16.41 -1.91 35.49
N SER A 366 15.58 -0.95 35.18
CA SER A 366 16.02 0.31 34.59
C SER A 366 16.44 1.29 35.69
N GLU A 367 17.68 1.75 35.62
CA GLU A 367 18.19 2.79 36.52
C GLU A 367 17.45 4.14 36.33
N LEU A 368 16.92 4.38 35.14
CA LEU A 368 16.23 5.63 34.80
C LEU A 368 14.76 5.63 35.26
N THR A 369 14.04 4.53 35.02
CA THR A 369 12.58 4.49 35.23
C THR A 369 12.16 3.65 36.42
N GLY A 370 13.04 2.81 36.95
CA GLY A 370 12.75 1.81 37.99
C GLY A 370 11.94 0.59 37.49
N ALA A 371 11.45 0.63 36.26
CA ALA A 371 10.70 -0.49 35.65
C ALA A 371 11.63 -1.54 35.05
N GLN A 372 11.09 -2.72 34.73
CA GLN A 372 11.83 -3.73 33.96
C GLN A 372 11.96 -3.28 32.51
N ARG A 373 13.17 -3.41 31.93
CA ARG A 373 13.44 -3.18 30.51
C ARG A 373 14.14 -4.36 29.88
N LEU A 374 13.85 -4.61 28.62
CA LEU A 374 14.58 -5.61 27.82
C LEU A 374 15.98 -5.07 27.48
N LYS A 375 17.00 -5.91 27.66
CA LYS A 375 18.37 -5.67 27.20
C LYS A 375 18.87 -6.88 26.42
N TYR A 376 19.30 -6.65 25.18
CA TYR A 376 19.96 -7.67 24.38
C TYR A 376 21.46 -7.71 24.67
N ASP A 377 22.03 -8.93 24.64
CA ASP A 377 23.47 -9.17 24.78
C ASP A 377 24.05 -9.68 23.45
N ARG A 378 24.59 -8.77 22.64
CA ARG A 378 25.20 -9.12 21.34
C ARG A 378 26.44 -10.01 21.44
N SER A 379 27.06 -10.15 22.61
CA SER A 379 28.15 -11.10 22.83
C SER A 379 27.68 -12.56 22.95
N LYS A 380 26.34 -12.76 23.02
CA LYS A 380 25.71 -14.08 23.09
C LYS A 380 24.78 -14.31 21.90
N PRO A 381 25.33 -14.48 20.69
CA PRO A 381 24.55 -14.84 19.51
C PRO A 381 24.03 -16.27 19.62
N PHE A 382 22.86 -16.55 19.03
CA PHE A 382 22.30 -17.89 18.95
C PHE A 382 21.68 -18.18 17.59
N VAL A 383 21.52 -19.47 17.30
CA VAL A 383 20.66 -19.98 16.24
C VAL A 383 19.66 -20.92 16.88
N LYS A 384 18.37 -20.58 16.86
CA LYS A 384 17.28 -21.36 17.48
C LYS A 384 16.15 -21.61 16.49
N ASP A 385 15.43 -22.71 16.71
CA ASP A 385 14.16 -22.96 16.01
C ASP A 385 13.07 -22.07 16.59
N VAL A 386 12.50 -21.19 15.77
CA VAL A 386 11.48 -20.24 16.18
C VAL A 386 10.23 -20.44 15.34
N ALA A 387 9.07 -20.55 16.00
CA ALA A 387 7.80 -20.67 15.32
C ALA A 387 7.39 -19.35 14.66
N TYR A 388 7.13 -19.39 13.35
CA TYR A 388 6.64 -18.26 12.56
C TYR A 388 5.22 -18.52 12.08
N GLN A 389 4.28 -17.76 12.62
CA GLN A 389 2.85 -17.87 12.31
C GLN A 389 2.53 -17.02 11.08
N ASN A 390 2.74 -17.57 9.90
CA ASN A 390 2.57 -16.91 8.60
C ASN A 390 1.33 -17.38 7.83
N PHE A 391 0.50 -18.25 8.42
CA PHE A 391 -0.78 -18.64 7.85
C PHE A 391 -1.91 -17.79 8.41
N PHE A 392 -2.83 -17.40 7.53
CA PHE A 392 -4.01 -16.60 7.89
C PHE A 392 -5.28 -17.30 7.40
N MET A 393 -6.36 -17.11 8.14
CA MET A 393 -7.69 -17.61 7.80
C MET A 393 -8.71 -16.46 7.78
N PRO A 394 -9.74 -16.54 6.93
CA PRO A 394 -10.82 -15.55 6.91
C PRO A 394 -11.58 -15.51 8.23
N THR A 395 -11.93 -14.30 8.68
CA THR A 395 -12.83 -14.06 9.81
C THR A 395 -14.15 -13.46 9.37
N ASP A 396 -14.17 -12.81 8.21
CA ASP A 396 -15.38 -12.28 7.60
C ASP A 396 -15.29 -12.38 6.08
N SER A 397 -16.45 -12.49 5.41
CA SER A 397 -16.54 -12.64 3.97
C SER A 397 -17.87 -12.16 3.44
N VAL A 398 -17.93 -11.83 2.15
CA VAL A 398 -19.13 -11.40 1.45
C VAL A 398 -19.33 -12.21 0.17
N THR A 399 -20.59 -12.40 -0.22
CA THR A 399 -20.90 -12.94 -1.55
C THR A 399 -20.66 -11.84 -2.59
N ILE A 400 -19.94 -12.14 -3.66
CA ILE A 400 -19.68 -11.19 -4.76
C ILE A 400 -21.01 -10.87 -5.46
N PRO A 401 -21.50 -9.61 -5.44
CA PRO A 401 -22.70 -9.24 -6.19
C PRO A 401 -22.38 -9.15 -7.69
N ARG A 402 -23.39 -9.16 -8.53
CA ARG A 402 -23.23 -8.92 -9.97
C ARG A 402 -22.75 -7.50 -10.29
N ALA A 403 -23.22 -6.54 -9.51
CA ALA A 403 -22.81 -5.14 -9.63
C ALA A 403 -23.09 -4.37 -8.34
N TYR A 404 -22.43 -3.24 -8.20
CA TYR A 404 -22.83 -2.19 -7.27
C TYR A 404 -23.53 -1.06 -8.04
N ILE A 405 -24.48 -0.36 -7.36
CA ILE A 405 -25.07 0.88 -7.86
C ILE A 405 -24.66 2.00 -6.91
N ILE A 406 -24.09 3.06 -7.45
CA ILE A 406 -23.55 4.19 -6.70
C ILE A 406 -24.22 5.47 -7.17
N PRO A 407 -24.97 6.18 -6.30
CA PRO A 407 -25.55 7.48 -6.64
C PRO A 407 -24.45 8.51 -6.95
N GLN A 408 -24.65 9.31 -7.99
CA GLN A 408 -23.69 10.30 -8.49
C GLN A 408 -23.26 11.35 -7.46
N GLY A 409 -24.06 11.57 -6.42
CA GLY A 409 -23.73 12.48 -5.33
C GLY A 409 -22.49 12.08 -4.52
N TRP A 410 -22.07 10.82 -4.58
CA TRP A 410 -20.85 10.32 -3.94
C TRP A 410 -19.64 10.45 -4.86
N HIS A 411 -19.46 11.66 -5.43
CA HIS A 411 -18.43 11.96 -6.41
C HIS A 411 -17.00 11.69 -5.89
N ASN A 412 -16.71 11.94 -4.59
CA ASN A 412 -15.43 11.63 -3.97
C ASN A 412 -15.07 10.13 -4.07
N VAL A 413 -16.04 9.23 -3.86
CA VAL A 413 -15.87 7.79 -4.03
C VAL A 413 -15.71 7.45 -5.51
N LEU A 414 -16.58 8.00 -6.38
CA LEU A 414 -16.53 7.77 -7.82
C LEU A 414 -15.18 8.19 -8.43
N ASP A 415 -14.58 9.29 -7.94
CA ASP A 415 -13.28 9.76 -8.42
C ASP A 415 -12.15 8.82 -8.01
N LEU A 416 -12.18 8.25 -6.80
CA LEU A 416 -11.24 7.21 -6.40
C LEU A 416 -11.41 5.91 -7.19
N LEU A 417 -12.65 5.53 -7.49
CA LEU A 417 -12.91 4.37 -8.35
C LEU A 417 -12.33 4.58 -9.75
N LYS A 418 -12.53 5.76 -10.36
CA LYS A 418 -11.94 6.11 -11.67
C LYS A 418 -10.41 6.11 -11.63
N LEU A 419 -9.83 6.70 -10.59
CA LEU A 419 -8.38 6.71 -10.36
C LEU A 419 -7.81 5.28 -10.37
N ASN A 420 -8.53 4.34 -9.74
CA ASN A 420 -8.16 2.93 -9.66
C ASN A 420 -8.67 2.09 -10.86
N LYS A 421 -8.95 2.75 -12.00
CA LYS A 421 -9.34 2.12 -13.27
C LYS A 421 -10.58 1.23 -13.18
N VAL A 422 -11.49 1.55 -12.27
CA VAL A 422 -12.81 0.90 -12.21
C VAL A 422 -13.67 1.34 -13.40
N GLU A 423 -14.29 0.38 -14.07
CA GLU A 423 -15.23 0.64 -15.14
C GLU A 423 -16.58 1.06 -14.55
N LEU A 424 -17.00 2.29 -14.83
CA LEU A 424 -18.23 2.92 -14.37
C LEU A 424 -19.18 3.14 -15.54
N THR A 425 -20.43 2.68 -15.44
CA THR A 425 -21.45 2.89 -16.48
C THR A 425 -22.57 3.79 -15.95
N PRO A 426 -22.70 5.05 -16.39
CA PRO A 426 -23.78 5.91 -15.95
C PRO A 426 -25.13 5.48 -16.53
N PHE A 427 -26.21 5.60 -15.75
CA PHE A 427 -27.56 5.38 -16.24
C PHE A 427 -27.97 6.48 -17.22
N LYS A 428 -28.55 6.08 -18.35
CA LYS A 428 -29.03 7.00 -19.40
C LYS A 428 -30.42 7.58 -19.10
N ARG A 429 -31.14 7.00 -18.14
CA ARG A 429 -32.50 7.41 -17.68
C ARG A 429 -32.74 6.88 -16.28
N ASP A 430 -33.72 7.41 -15.59
CA ASP A 430 -34.19 6.88 -14.32
C ASP A 430 -34.59 5.41 -14.48
N THR A 431 -34.09 4.58 -13.58
CA THR A 431 -34.23 3.12 -13.67
C THR A 431 -34.46 2.53 -12.27
N THR A 432 -35.50 1.68 -12.14
CA THR A 432 -35.77 0.99 -10.87
C THR A 432 -35.16 -0.41 -10.88
N PHE A 433 -34.50 -0.75 -9.78
CA PHE A 433 -33.97 -2.09 -9.53
C PHE A 433 -34.40 -2.59 -8.15
N THR A 434 -34.67 -3.88 -8.06
CA THR A 434 -34.70 -4.57 -6.76
C THR A 434 -33.26 -4.83 -6.34
N VAL A 435 -32.81 -4.15 -5.30
CA VAL A 435 -31.43 -4.20 -4.81
C VAL A 435 -31.37 -4.76 -3.40
N GLU A 436 -30.22 -5.29 -3.03
CA GLU A 436 -29.84 -5.51 -1.64
C GLU A 436 -29.23 -4.22 -1.10
N SER A 437 -29.79 -3.70 -0.03
CA SER A 437 -29.34 -2.50 0.65
C SER A 437 -28.85 -2.80 2.06
N TYR A 438 -27.83 -2.06 2.50
CA TYR A 438 -27.30 -2.13 3.85
C TYR A 438 -27.73 -0.91 4.66
N ARG A 439 -28.11 -1.16 5.92
CA ARG A 439 -28.25 -0.13 6.95
C ARG A 439 -27.23 -0.38 8.03
N ILE A 440 -26.49 0.64 8.42
CA ILE A 440 -25.51 0.55 9.52
C ILE A 440 -26.29 0.27 10.80
N ASP A 441 -25.98 -0.84 11.45
CA ASP A 441 -26.62 -1.28 12.70
C ASP A 441 -25.79 -0.93 13.93
N ASP A 442 -24.47 -1.11 13.84
CA ASP A 442 -23.51 -0.82 14.90
C ASP A 442 -22.12 -0.56 14.31
N TYR A 443 -21.35 0.27 14.96
CA TYR A 443 -19.96 0.52 14.62
C TYR A 443 -19.24 1.16 15.82
N LYS A 444 -17.92 1.10 15.81
CA LYS A 444 -17.07 1.84 16.74
C LYS A 444 -16.21 2.83 15.96
N SER A 445 -15.80 3.91 16.61
CA SER A 445 -14.86 4.88 16.05
C SER A 445 -13.68 5.06 17.00
N ARG A 446 -12.50 5.35 16.47
CA ARG A 446 -11.37 5.78 17.28
C ARG A 446 -11.69 7.11 17.95
N THR A 447 -11.19 7.28 19.16
CA THR A 447 -11.41 8.51 19.98
C THR A 447 -10.32 9.56 19.76
N SER A 448 -9.26 9.20 19.05
CA SER A 448 -8.18 10.09 18.61
C SER A 448 -8.00 9.97 17.10
N PRO A 449 -7.55 11.04 16.41
CA PRO A 449 -7.31 10.99 14.97
C PRO A 449 -6.20 9.98 14.63
N TYR A 450 -6.39 9.31 13.50
CA TYR A 450 -5.42 8.43 12.89
C TYR A 450 -5.34 8.77 11.40
N GLU A 451 -4.21 9.30 10.96
CA GLU A 451 -3.99 9.73 9.57
C GLU A 451 -5.12 10.66 9.05
N GLY A 452 -5.48 11.65 9.85
CA GLY A 452 -6.51 12.63 9.52
C GLY A 452 -7.96 12.18 9.72
N HIS A 453 -8.21 10.94 10.16
CA HIS A 453 -9.55 10.35 10.30
C HIS A 453 -9.81 9.80 11.71
N TYR A 454 -11.08 9.76 12.09
CA TYR A 454 -11.57 8.99 13.25
C TYR A 454 -12.09 7.64 12.78
N LEU A 455 -11.14 6.77 12.39
CA LEU A 455 -11.40 5.49 11.73
C LEU A 455 -12.47 4.66 12.41
N HIS A 456 -13.49 4.21 11.64
CA HIS A 456 -14.48 3.26 12.11
C HIS A 456 -13.94 1.82 12.08
N TYR A 457 -14.54 0.97 12.91
CA TYR A 457 -14.20 -0.44 12.99
C TYR A 457 -15.33 -1.25 13.65
N ASN A 458 -15.28 -2.58 13.54
CA ASN A 458 -16.31 -3.50 14.05
C ASN A 458 -17.71 -3.13 13.53
N VAL A 459 -17.79 -2.81 12.26
CA VAL A 459 -19.04 -2.41 11.59
C VAL A 459 -19.97 -3.60 11.46
N LYS A 460 -21.25 -3.38 11.77
CA LYS A 460 -22.33 -4.32 11.55
C LYS A 460 -23.41 -3.70 10.69
N VAL A 461 -23.99 -4.48 9.81
CA VAL A 461 -25.05 -4.03 8.89
C VAL A 461 -26.28 -4.90 9.01
N LYS A 462 -27.46 -4.29 8.76
CA LYS A 462 -28.71 -4.99 8.46
C LYS A 462 -28.95 -4.95 6.97
N THR A 463 -29.30 -6.08 6.41
CA THR A 463 -29.56 -6.25 4.98
C THR A 463 -31.07 -6.24 4.73
N SER A 464 -31.49 -5.55 3.69
CA SER A 464 -32.88 -5.59 3.17
C SER A 464 -32.89 -5.63 1.64
N LYS A 465 -33.99 -6.15 1.08
CA LYS A 465 -34.26 -6.05 -0.37
C LYS A 465 -35.29 -4.95 -0.57
N GLU A 466 -34.99 -4.02 -1.48
CA GLU A 466 -35.84 -2.86 -1.73
C GLU A 466 -35.87 -2.53 -3.22
N ASP A 467 -37.03 -2.05 -3.69
CA ASP A 467 -37.13 -1.46 -5.02
C ASP A 467 -36.75 0.03 -4.94
N ILE A 468 -35.64 0.37 -5.59
CA ILE A 468 -35.10 1.73 -5.57
C ILE A 468 -35.01 2.26 -7.00
N THR A 469 -35.49 3.48 -7.20
CA THR A 469 -35.33 4.20 -8.46
C THR A 469 -34.08 5.06 -8.41
N PHE A 470 -33.10 4.67 -9.22
CA PHE A 470 -31.86 5.41 -9.43
C PHE A 470 -32.05 6.43 -10.53
N ARG A 471 -31.41 7.57 -10.41
CA ARG A 471 -31.55 8.69 -11.33
C ARG A 471 -30.61 8.52 -12.54
N GLN A 472 -30.97 9.18 -13.64
CA GLN A 472 -30.07 9.41 -14.75
C GLN A 472 -28.75 10.02 -14.22
N GLY A 473 -27.62 9.42 -14.59
CA GLY A 473 -26.29 9.84 -14.11
C GLY A 473 -25.75 9.05 -12.91
N ASP A 474 -26.61 8.30 -12.16
CA ASP A 474 -26.11 7.32 -11.18
C ASP A 474 -25.38 6.18 -11.90
N TYR A 475 -24.48 5.49 -11.21
CA TYR A 475 -23.56 4.56 -11.84
C TYR A 475 -23.86 3.10 -11.51
N LEU A 476 -23.89 2.27 -12.56
CA LEU A 476 -23.77 0.82 -12.47
C LEU A 476 -22.29 0.43 -12.55
N VAL A 477 -21.79 -0.34 -11.58
CA VAL A 477 -20.41 -0.80 -11.46
C VAL A 477 -20.41 -2.32 -11.42
N LYS A 478 -20.18 -2.95 -12.57
CA LYS A 478 -20.11 -4.42 -12.66
C LYS A 478 -18.90 -4.94 -11.91
N THR A 479 -19.06 -6.10 -11.27
CA THR A 479 -17.95 -6.75 -10.55
C THR A 479 -17.08 -7.63 -11.45
N ASP A 480 -17.57 -8.03 -12.62
CA ASP A 480 -16.77 -8.74 -13.62
C ASP A 480 -15.80 -7.80 -14.34
N GLN A 481 -14.76 -7.38 -13.63
CA GLN A 481 -13.69 -6.50 -14.10
C GLN A 481 -12.39 -6.69 -13.30
N LYS A 482 -11.27 -6.20 -13.84
CA LYS A 482 -9.95 -6.36 -13.22
C LYS A 482 -9.86 -5.80 -11.79
N ALA A 483 -10.59 -4.73 -11.49
CA ALA A 483 -10.62 -4.08 -10.19
C ALA A 483 -11.56 -4.74 -9.16
N LEU A 484 -12.05 -5.96 -9.40
CA LEU A 484 -13.02 -6.64 -8.52
C LEU A 484 -12.63 -6.63 -7.04
N ARG A 485 -11.38 -7.00 -6.73
CA ARG A 485 -10.90 -7.05 -5.33
C ARG A 485 -10.90 -5.68 -4.68
N TYR A 486 -10.45 -4.65 -5.41
CA TYR A 486 -10.50 -3.26 -4.96
C TYR A 486 -11.94 -2.81 -4.68
N LEU A 487 -12.87 -3.12 -5.59
CA LEU A 487 -14.30 -2.80 -5.40
C LEU A 487 -14.84 -3.39 -4.10
N ILE A 488 -14.60 -4.68 -3.85
CA ILE A 488 -15.14 -5.34 -2.65
C ILE A 488 -14.50 -4.76 -1.39
N GLU A 489 -13.18 -4.67 -1.33
CA GLU A 489 -12.48 -4.22 -0.12
C GLU A 489 -12.68 -2.73 0.19
N THR A 490 -13.18 -1.93 -0.77
CA THR A 490 -13.50 -0.51 -0.54
C THR A 490 -14.99 -0.23 -0.35
N LEU A 491 -15.87 -0.96 -1.03
CA LEU A 491 -17.30 -0.68 -1.02
C LEU A 491 -18.11 -1.49 0.00
N GLU A 492 -17.60 -2.64 0.47
CA GLU A 492 -18.24 -3.40 1.54
C GLU A 492 -17.93 -2.76 2.91
N PRO A 493 -18.93 -2.27 3.65
CA PRO A 493 -18.69 -1.44 4.84
C PRO A 493 -18.04 -2.19 6.00
N THR A 494 -18.09 -3.53 6.01
CA THR A 494 -17.49 -4.38 7.04
C THR A 494 -16.01 -4.68 6.75
N ALA A 495 -15.50 -4.38 5.56
CA ALA A 495 -14.09 -4.56 5.23
C ALA A 495 -13.20 -3.57 6.03
N PRO A 496 -12.06 -4.02 6.59
CA PRO A 496 -11.24 -3.23 7.52
C PRO A 496 -10.73 -1.88 6.99
N ASP A 497 -10.54 -1.78 5.67
CA ASP A 497 -10.07 -0.55 4.99
C ASP A 497 -11.10 0.00 4.00
N SER A 498 -12.41 -0.30 4.23
CA SER A 498 -13.48 0.23 3.42
C SER A 498 -13.56 1.77 3.48
N PHE A 499 -14.15 2.37 2.46
CA PHE A 499 -14.44 3.80 2.47
C PHE A 499 -15.37 4.22 3.63
N PHE A 500 -16.24 3.31 4.12
CA PHE A 500 -16.99 3.58 5.34
C PHE A 500 -16.06 3.72 6.56
N ASN A 501 -15.13 2.80 6.73
CA ASN A 501 -14.18 2.84 7.85
C ASN A 501 -13.29 4.10 7.80
N TRP A 502 -13.00 4.61 6.62
CA TRP A 502 -12.25 5.85 6.39
C TRP A 502 -13.13 7.11 6.35
N ASN A 503 -14.36 7.08 6.92
CA ASN A 503 -15.24 8.22 7.11
C ASN A 503 -15.81 8.88 5.83
N PHE A 504 -15.74 8.23 4.67
CA PHE A 504 -16.24 8.80 3.41
C PHE A 504 -17.77 9.00 3.42
N PHE A 505 -18.48 8.30 4.29
CA PHE A 505 -19.94 8.27 4.34
C PHE A 505 -20.53 8.83 5.65
N ASP A 506 -19.76 9.51 6.49
CA ASP A 506 -20.19 9.94 7.85
C ASP A 506 -21.43 10.80 7.88
N THR A 507 -21.76 11.47 6.76
CA THR A 507 -23.00 12.25 6.66
C THR A 507 -24.26 11.42 6.82
N ILE A 508 -24.22 10.08 6.56
CA ILE A 508 -25.36 9.19 6.78
C ILE A 508 -25.61 8.87 8.27
N LEU A 509 -24.58 9.07 9.11
CA LEU A 509 -24.63 8.77 10.54
C LEU A 509 -25.39 9.83 11.33
N GLN A 510 -25.70 10.95 10.70
CA GLN A 510 -26.42 12.06 11.29
C GLN A 510 -27.88 12.10 10.80
N GLN A 511 -28.82 12.02 11.73
CA GLN A 511 -30.23 12.29 11.45
C GLN A 511 -30.41 13.77 11.12
N LYS A 512 -31.12 14.09 10.01
CA LYS A 512 -31.33 15.46 9.54
C LYS A 512 -32.66 16.02 10.01
N GLU A 513 -33.71 15.21 10.00
CA GLU A 513 -35.08 15.59 10.41
C GLU A 513 -35.45 14.96 11.75
N GLY A 514 -35.88 15.77 12.69
CA GLY A 514 -36.26 15.35 14.02
C GLY A 514 -37.72 15.72 14.34
N PHE A 515 -37.98 15.93 15.63
CA PHE A 515 -39.32 16.29 16.12
C PHE A 515 -39.23 17.33 17.26
N SER A 516 -40.30 18.13 17.38
CA SER A 516 -40.53 18.94 18.59
C SER A 516 -41.34 18.10 19.57
N PRO A 517 -40.85 17.84 20.79
CA PRO A 517 -41.47 16.89 21.70
C PRO A 517 -42.95 17.16 21.99
N TYR A 518 -43.31 18.43 22.19
CA TYR A 518 -44.69 18.83 22.52
C TYR A 518 -45.70 18.56 21.38
N VAL A 519 -45.23 18.52 20.12
CA VAL A 519 -46.07 18.16 18.98
C VAL A 519 -46.06 16.66 18.74
N TRP A 520 -44.85 16.06 18.88
CA TRP A 520 -44.65 14.66 18.57
C TRP A 520 -45.34 13.73 19.56
N GLU A 521 -45.43 14.10 20.85
CA GLU A 521 -46.04 13.23 21.84
C GLU A 521 -47.47 12.83 21.49
N ASP A 522 -48.31 13.77 20.99
CA ASP A 522 -49.68 13.46 20.59
C ASP A 522 -49.74 12.59 19.33
N LYS A 523 -48.86 12.84 18.38
CA LYS A 523 -48.71 11.98 17.19
C LYS A 523 -48.18 10.58 17.57
N ALA A 524 -47.25 10.47 18.50
CA ALA A 524 -46.73 9.19 18.99
C ALA A 524 -47.84 8.35 19.65
N LYS A 525 -48.73 8.98 20.44
CA LYS A 525 -49.92 8.32 20.98
C LYS A 525 -50.83 7.79 19.88
N GLN A 526 -50.98 8.54 18.80
CA GLN A 526 -51.77 8.10 17.64
C GLN A 526 -51.10 6.91 16.94
N VAL A 527 -49.77 6.97 16.70
CA VAL A 527 -48.98 5.86 16.10
C VAL A 527 -49.13 4.58 16.91
N LEU A 528 -49.11 4.66 18.24
CA LEU A 528 -49.30 3.50 19.11
C LEU A 528 -50.74 2.96 19.02
N ARG A 529 -51.76 3.82 18.96
CA ARG A 529 -53.17 3.40 18.81
C ARG A 529 -53.40 2.69 17.47
N GLU A 530 -52.75 3.17 16.41
CA GLU A 530 -52.89 2.61 15.05
C GLU A 530 -52.06 1.33 14.85
N ASN A 531 -51.08 1.06 15.74
CA ASN A 531 -50.23 -0.11 15.65
C ASN A 531 -50.17 -0.87 16.99
N PRO A 532 -51.10 -1.81 17.25
CA PRO A 532 -51.15 -2.59 18.50
C PRO A 532 -49.86 -3.39 18.78
N ARG A 533 -49.18 -3.87 17.74
CA ARG A 533 -47.90 -4.60 17.89
C ARG A 533 -46.83 -3.66 18.42
N LEU A 534 -46.71 -2.46 17.87
CA LEU A 534 -45.75 -1.46 18.33
C LEU A 534 -46.06 -1.03 19.77
N GLN A 535 -47.32 -0.93 20.15
CA GLN A 535 -47.74 -0.65 21.52
C GLN A 535 -47.23 -1.72 22.49
N ILE A 536 -47.33 -3.00 22.12
CA ILE A 536 -46.80 -4.11 22.93
C ILE A 536 -45.27 -4.01 23.03
N GLU A 537 -44.57 -3.84 21.92
CA GLU A 537 -43.11 -3.66 21.90
C GLU A 537 -42.64 -2.51 22.80
N TYR A 538 -43.34 -1.36 22.72
CA TYR A 538 -43.05 -0.19 23.55
C TYR A 538 -43.24 -0.49 25.06
N ASN A 539 -44.35 -1.11 25.44
CA ASN A 539 -44.66 -1.45 26.83
C ASN A 539 -43.65 -2.46 27.39
N VAL A 540 -43.30 -3.49 26.62
CA VAL A 540 -42.27 -4.46 26.98
C VAL A 540 -40.93 -3.78 27.18
N LYS A 541 -40.49 -2.95 26.24
CA LYS A 541 -39.21 -2.22 26.37
C LYS A 541 -39.18 -1.35 27.62
N LYS A 542 -40.32 -0.63 27.88
CA LYS A 542 -40.46 0.24 29.04
C LYS A 542 -40.44 -0.54 30.37
N SER A 543 -41.00 -1.74 30.42
CA SER A 543 -41.02 -2.58 31.63
C SER A 543 -39.67 -3.20 31.98
N TYR A 544 -38.88 -3.62 30.96
CA TYR A 544 -37.59 -4.28 31.19
C TYR A 544 -36.42 -3.33 31.26
N ASN A 545 -36.48 -2.13 30.67
CA ASN A 545 -35.39 -1.17 30.67
C ASN A 545 -35.73 0.06 31.51
N LYS A 546 -35.20 0.09 32.75
CA LYS A 546 -35.49 1.17 33.74
C LYS A 546 -34.96 2.54 33.28
N ASP A 547 -33.82 2.58 32.57
CA ASP A 547 -33.27 3.84 32.05
C ASP A 547 -34.11 4.40 30.92
N PHE A 548 -34.58 3.55 29.99
CA PHE A 548 -35.53 3.93 28.98
C PHE A 548 -36.83 4.42 29.59
N ALA A 549 -37.37 3.75 30.63
CA ALA A 549 -38.61 4.11 31.28
C ALA A 549 -38.56 5.50 31.97
N LYS A 550 -37.38 5.94 32.40
CA LYS A 550 -37.15 7.25 33.02
C LYS A 550 -36.78 8.35 32.03
N ASN A 551 -36.39 7.99 30.83
CA ASN A 551 -35.93 8.94 29.83
C ASN A 551 -37.03 9.21 28.80
N TRP A 552 -37.77 10.30 29.01
CA TRP A 552 -38.89 10.70 28.14
C TRP A 552 -38.46 10.93 26.68
N TYR A 553 -37.28 11.54 26.47
CA TYR A 553 -36.78 11.81 25.12
C TYR A 553 -36.43 10.49 24.39
N ALA A 554 -35.75 9.56 25.07
CA ALA A 554 -35.44 8.26 24.49
C ALA A 554 -36.70 7.47 24.09
N GLN A 555 -37.80 7.63 24.86
CA GLN A 555 -39.09 7.02 24.51
C GLN A 555 -39.70 7.63 23.26
N LEU A 556 -39.71 8.96 23.17
CA LEU A 556 -40.25 9.69 22.01
C LEU A 556 -39.39 9.45 20.76
N ASP A 557 -38.07 9.44 20.90
CA ASP A 557 -37.13 9.14 19.83
C ASP A 557 -37.30 7.70 19.30
N TRP A 558 -37.47 6.75 20.21
CA TRP A 558 -37.68 5.35 19.83
C TRP A 558 -38.99 5.20 19.03
N LEU A 559 -40.09 5.89 19.45
CA LEU A 559 -41.36 5.89 18.71
C LEU A 559 -41.23 6.60 17.36
N HIS A 560 -40.46 7.70 17.30
CA HIS A 560 -40.18 8.40 16.04
C HIS A 560 -39.47 7.49 15.06
N LYS A 561 -38.43 6.81 15.50
CA LYS A 561 -37.64 5.85 14.70
C LYS A 561 -38.46 4.62 14.23
N LYS A 562 -39.57 4.31 14.87
CA LYS A 562 -40.49 3.23 14.49
C LYS A 562 -41.67 3.71 13.66
N SER A 563 -41.78 5.00 13.39
CA SER A 563 -42.88 5.60 12.68
C SER A 563 -42.56 5.89 11.20
N LYS A 564 -43.60 6.20 10.41
CA LYS A 564 -43.47 6.67 9.02
C LYS A 564 -42.79 8.05 8.89
N HIS A 565 -42.58 8.76 10.01
CA HIS A 565 -41.96 10.07 10.05
C HIS A 565 -40.44 10.01 10.17
N TYR A 566 -39.89 8.82 10.43
CA TYR A 566 -38.45 8.65 10.49
C TYR A 566 -37.84 8.69 9.08
N GLU A 567 -36.78 9.49 8.93
CA GLU A 567 -36.09 9.61 7.64
C GLU A 567 -35.36 8.31 7.25
N LYS A 568 -35.63 7.85 6.04
CA LYS A 568 -35.04 6.60 5.53
C LYS A 568 -33.53 6.72 5.30
N ALA A 569 -33.02 7.94 5.05
CA ALA A 569 -31.61 8.18 4.73
C ALA A 569 -30.67 7.99 5.93
N HIS A 570 -31.15 8.15 7.18
CA HIS A 570 -30.33 7.97 8.36
C HIS A 570 -29.84 6.53 8.47
N LEU A 571 -28.52 6.35 8.59
CA LEU A 571 -27.81 5.06 8.63
C LEU A 571 -27.95 4.21 7.35
N GLN A 572 -28.58 4.72 6.29
CA GLN A 572 -28.69 4.03 5.02
C GLN A 572 -27.34 4.09 4.31
N TYR A 573 -26.69 2.93 4.12
CA TYR A 573 -25.44 2.85 3.36
C TYR A 573 -25.74 3.13 1.88
N PRO A 574 -24.98 4.04 1.23
CA PRO A 574 -25.39 4.55 -0.07
C PRO A 574 -24.84 3.76 -1.25
N ILE A 575 -24.29 2.59 -1.00
CA ILE A 575 -23.83 1.65 -2.03
C ILE A 575 -24.79 0.47 -2.04
N TYR A 576 -25.40 0.22 -3.18
CA TYR A 576 -26.43 -0.80 -3.34
C TYR A 576 -25.89 -1.98 -4.13
N ARG A 577 -26.30 -3.18 -3.75
CA ARG A 577 -25.83 -4.43 -4.35
C ARG A 577 -26.91 -5.01 -5.28
N LEU A 578 -26.49 -5.36 -6.48
CA LEU A 578 -27.33 -6.05 -7.46
C LEU A 578 -26.84 -7.49 -7.57
N ASN A 579 -27.56 -8.41 -6.97
CA ASN A 579 -27.22 -9.84 -6.92
C ASN A 579 -27.75 -10.61 -8.14
#